data_fbbd6d889c8dd80685dae5df2e198016
#
_entry.id   fbbd6d889c8dd80685dae5df2e198016
#
_cell.length_a   1.000
_cell.length_b   1.000
_cell.length_c   1.000
_cell.angle_alpha   90.00
_cell.angle_beta   90.00
_cell.angle_gamma   90.00
#
_symmetry.space_group_name_H-M   'P 1'
#
loop_
_entity.id
_entity.type
_entity.pdbx_description
1 polymer ?
#
loop_
_entity_poly.entity_id
_entity_poly.type
_entity_poly.pdbx_seq_one_letter_code
_entity_poly.pdbx_strand_id
1 'polypeptide(L)'
;MKETIFEKKCVDIWISDHSVGADKIVNRLKEYGRFRNVTFISSREVVYSKKTSDKVKNLFYYGFGHNYSSDLPDYDEVIFHGLSVFSCGLYFYLNKRNVNTKWSSYEEGILSYDTDLPGGKSVKMLDAVFSIMGKKKIRNAIEQYYCVFPELKRRSNKSNTWEIVKIPDFNYNNGRIRDILALVFDFADMDIKQKYIFFTSSSDWDGRPYGEKEMVLKIADIVGSENLIIKKHPRDKNEYSLKNITTMNSDGVPWEIFQLCSDVAGKVLITVDSGSFLSVSAIKESNAKGVFIFPMVQDKRAKYECFVRRDKNIRDILDHLHAMRKCQDILILSELESLKTI
;
A
#
# COMPACT_ATOMS: atom_id res chain seq x y z
N MET A 1 0.16 -12.63 6.88
CA MET A 1 -0.04 -12.62 8.36
C MET A 1 -0.87 -13.80 8.88
N LYS A 2 -2.06 -14.10 8.29
CA LYS A 2 -2.89 -15.22 8.80
C LYS A 2 -2.11 -16.55 8.83
N GLU A 3 -1.40 -16.88 7.77
CA GLU A 3 -0.68 -18.14 7.64
C GLU A 3 0.63 -18.21 8.46
N THR A 4 1.01 -17.12 9.10
CA THR A 4 2.26 -17.05 9.89
C THR A 4 2.01 -16.69 11.34
N ILE A 5 1.33 -15.57 11.59
CA ILE A 5 1.11 -15.04 12.94
C ILE A 5 -0.20 -15.58 13.54
N PHE A 6 -1.22 -15.74 12.68
CA PHE A 6 -2.59 -16.04 13.11
C PHE A 6 -3.07 -17.44 12.67
N GLU A 7 -2.19 -18.37 12.35
CA GLU A 7 -2.56 -19.69 11.84
C GLU A 7 -3.57 -20.42 12.76
N LYS A 8 -3.39 -20.31 14.06
CA LYS A 8 -4.29 -20.90 15.07
C LYS A 8 -5.39 -19.97 15.56
N LYS A 9 -5.47 -18.73 15.02
CA LYS A 9 -6.46 -17.73 15.43
C LYS A 9 -7.69 -17.78 14.55
N CYS A 10 -8.85 -17.47 15.16
CA CYS A 10 -10.08 -17.21 14.43
C CYS A 10 -10.03 -15.77 13.89
N VAL A 11 -9.99 -15.61 12.58
CA VAL A 11 -9.73 -14.31 11.93
C VAL A 11 -10.88 -13.92 11.02
N ASP A 12 -11.37 -12.70 11.19
CA ASP A 12 -12.21 -12.00 10.22
C ASP A 12 -11.35 -11.07 9.38
N ILE A 13 -11.67 -10.92 8.11
CA ILE A 13 -11.01 -9.97 7.21
C ILE A 13 -12.01 -9.03 6.57
N TRP A 14 -11.68 -7.75 6.55
CA TRP A 14 -12.49 -6.71 5.94
C TRP A 14 -11.71 -6.03 4.84
N ILE A 15 -12.32 -6.01 3.65
CA ILE A 15 -11.69 -5.47 2.43
C ILE A 15 -12.54 -4.33 1.91
N SER A 16 -11.93 -3.18 1.72
CA SER A 16 -12.62 -2.00 1.18
C SER A 16 -12.50 -1.92 -0.34
N ASP A 17 -13.45 -1.24 -0.95
CA ASP A 17 -13.52 -0.93 -2.37
C ASP A 17 -12.42 0.05 -2.87
N HIS A 18 -11.46 0.41 -2.02
CA HIS A 18 -10.29 1.18 -2.44
C HIS A 18 -9.36 0.38 -3.35
N SER A 19 -9.30 -0.93 -3.19
CA SER A 19 -8.54 -1.82 -4.04
C SER A 19 -9.33 -2.17 -5.31
N VAL A 20 -8.68 -2.19 -6.46
CA VAL A 20 -9.27 -2.66 -7.72
C VAL A 20 -9.56 -4.16 -7.59
N GLY A 21 -10.76 -4.59 -8.00
CA GLY A 21 -11.17 -6.00 -7.91
C GLY A 21 -11.40 -6.52 -6.48
N ALA A 22 -11.62 -5.61 -5.51
CA ALA A 22 -11.83 -5.97 -4.11
C ALA A 22 -13.00 -6.95 -3.90
N ASP A 23 -14.06 -6.82 -4.69
CA ASP A 23 -15.21 -7.75 -4.72
C ASP A 23 -14.79 -9.16 -5.11
N LYS A 24 -13.96 -9.31 -6.13
CA LYS A 24 -13.40 -10.60 -6.58
C LYS A 24 -12.48 -11.19 -5.51
N ILE A 25 -11.62 -10.38 -4.91
CA ILE A 25 -10.73 -10.81 -3.81
C ILE A 25 -11.56 -11.33 -2.63
N VAL A 26 -12.63 -10.63 -2.25
CA VAL A 26 -13.54 -11.06 -1.18
C VAL A 26 -14.14 -12.45 -1.47
N ASN A 27 -14.62 -12.67 -2.70
CA ASN A 27 -15.20 -13.95 -3.09
C ASN A 27 -14.18 -15.09 -3.01
N ARG A 28 -12.97 -14.90 -3.55
CA ARG A 28 -11.90 -15.90 -3.50
C ARG A 28 -11.44 -16.19 -2.07
N LEU A 29 -11.38 -15.18 -1.20
CA LEU A 29 -11.05 -15.39 0.20
C LEU A 29 -12.15 -16.17 0.95
N LYS A 30 -13.43 -15.98 0.58
CA LYS A 30 -14.54 -16.82 1.09
C LYS A 30 -14.38 -18.27 0.64
N GLU A 31 -14.10 -18.49 -0.64
CA GLU A 31 -13.85 -19.83 -1.21
C GLU A 31 -12.62 -20.49 -0.60
N TYR A 32 -11.56 -19.73 -0.28
CA TYR A 32 -10.38 -20.22 0.43
C TYR A 32 -10.70 -20.79 1.82
N GLY A 33 -11.76 -20.33 2.46
CA GLY A 33 -12.37 -20.93 3.65
C GLY A 33 -11.52 -20.90 4.94
N ARG A 34 -10.44 -20.09 5.00
CA ARG A 34 -9.55 -20.01 6.18
C ARG A 34 -9.88 -18.84 7.11
N PHE A 35 -10.84 -18.03 6.75
CA PHE A 35 -11.33 -16.91 7.55
C PHE A 35 -12.71 -17.24 8.10
N ARG A 36 -13.00 -16.83 9.34
CA ARG A 36 -14.33 -16.98 9.92
C ARG A 36 -15.35 -16.16 9.10
N ASN A 37 -15.02 -14.89 8.84
CA ASN A 37 -15.81 -14.02 7.99
C ASN A 37 -14.91 -13.24 7.04
N VAL A 38 -15.41 -13.00 5.81
CA VAL A 38 -14.81 -12.08 4.84
C VAL A 38 -15.87 -11.07 4.44
N THR A 39 -15.64 -9.80 4.78
CA THR A 39 -16.60 -8.72 4.61
C THR A 39 -16.09 -7.68 3.62
N PHE A 40 -16.93 -7.32 2.65
CA PHE A 40 -16.70 -6.19 1.76
C PHE A 40 -17.22 -4.90 2.37
N ILE A 41 -16.44 -3.81 2.27
CA ILE A 41 -16.80 -2.48 2.78
C ILE A 41 -16.85 -1.50 1.62
N SER A 42 -18.04 -0.96 1.33
CA SER A 42 -18.24 0.14 0.36
C SER A 42 -17.82 1.48 0.97
N SER A 43 -16.52 1.71 1.08
CA SER A 43 -15.98 2.93 1.72
C SER A 43 -16.03 4.15 0.79
N ARG A 44 -15.93 3.96 -0.53
CA ARG A 44 -15.96 5.05 -1.50
C ARG A 44 -17.29 5.79 -1.51
N GLU A 45 -18.40 5.08 -1.45
CA GLU A 45 -19.73 5.68 -1.40
C GLU A 45 -19.91 6.59 -0.18
N VAL A 46 -19.31 6.20 0.94
CA VAL A 46 -19.36 6.96 2.19
C VAL A 46 -18.54 8.23 2.13
N VAL A 47 -17.32 8.15 1.57
CA VAL A 47 -16.35 9.25 1.55
C VAL A 47 -16.62 10.21 0.38
N TYR A 48 -17.02 9.69 -0.77
CA TYR A 48 -17.15 10.45 -2.02
C TYR A 48 -18.59 10.75 -2.45
N SER A 49 -19.57 10.67 -1.53
CA SER A 49 -20.94 11.13 -1.81
C SER A 49 -20.95 12.51 -2.46
N LYS A 50 -21.81 12.72 -3.47
CA LYS A 50 -21.88 13.98 -4.22
C LYS A 50 -22.45 15.12 -3.36
N LYS A 51 -23.38 14.82 -2.45
CA LYS A 51 -24.04 15.84 -1.61
C LYS A 51 -23.33 15.98 -0.26
N THR A 52 -23.07 17.21 0.17
CA THR A 52 -22.42 17.52 1.46
C THR A 52 -23.24 16.99 2.65
N SER A 53 -24.57 17.09 2.59
CA SER A 53 -25.48 16.54 3.61
C SER A 53 -25.28 15.05 3.82
N ASP A 54 -25.15 14.29 2.72
CA ASP A 54 -24.99 12.85 2.78
C ASP A 54 -23.60 12.47 3.31
N LYS A 55 -22.57 13.28 2.98
CA LYS A 55 -21.23 13.09 3.57
C LYS A 55 -21.26 13.23 5.08
N VAL A 56 -21.92 14.25 5.60
CA VAL A 56 -22.03 14.48 7.05
C VAL A 56 -22.85 13.35 7.69
N LYS A 57 -24.01 13.00 7.12
CA LYS A 57 -24.83 11.89 7.62
C LYS A 57 -24.04 10.58 7.66
N ASN A 58 -23.37 10.24 6.56
CA ASN A 58 -22.57 9.02 6.46
C ASN A 58 -21.39 9.04 7.44
N LEU A 59 -20.71 10.18 7.59
CA LEU A 59 -19.63 10.31 8.54
C LEU A 59 -20.05 9.95 9.97
N PHE A 60 -21.21 10.46 10.42
CA PHE A 60 -21.72 10.15 11.75
C PHE A 60 -22.25 8.72 11.82
N TYR A 61 -23.01 8.25 10.82
CA TYR A 61 -23.55 6.90 10.81
C TYR A 61 -22.45 5.83 10.92
N TYR A 62 -21.45 5.91 10.04
CA TYR A 62 -20.34 4.95 10.04
C TYR A 62 -19.32 5.24 11.15
N GLY A 63 -19.02 6.50 11.44
CA GLY A 63 -18.04 6.90 12.45
C GLY A 63 -18.45 6.59 13.89
N PHE A 64 -19.75 6.45 14.15
CA PHE A 64 -20.29 6.01 15.43
C PHE A 64 -20.70 4.53 15.43
N GLY A 65 -20.36 3.79 14.37
CA GLY A 65 -20.56 2.35 14.32
C GLY A 65 -22.03 1.90 14.21
N HIS A 66 -22.95 2.75 13.72
CA HIS A 66 -24.35 2.38 13.52
C HIS A 66 -24.56 1.35 12.41
N ASN A 67 -23.53 1.10 11.60
CA ASN A 67 -23.53 0.06 10.57
C ASN A 67 -23.17 -1.33 11.10
N TYR A 68 -22.77 -1.47 12.37
CA TYR A 68 -22.44 -2.76 12.96
C TYR A 68 -23.65 -3.36 13.66
N SER A 69 -23.85 -4.67 13.44
CA SER A 69 -24.94 -5.42 14.07
C SER A 69 -24.54 -5.91 15.46
N SER A 70 -25.55 -6.28 16.27
CA SER A 70 -25.33 -6.91 17.58
C SER A 70 -24.56 -8.23 17.51
N ASP A 71 -24.60 -8.87 16.33
CA ASP A 71 -23.95 -10.18 16.09
C ASP A 71 -22.46 -10.06 15.79
N LEU A 72 -21.95 -8.81 15.69
CA LEU A 72 -20.52 -8.59 15.54
C LEU A 72 -19.80 -9.19 16.77
N PRO A 73 -18.85 -10.13 16.56
CA PRO A 73 -18.15 -10.75 17.68
C PRO A 73 -17.26 -9.74 18.40
N ASP A 74 -16.92 -10.07 19.61
CA ASP A 74 -15.85 -9.39 20.34
C ASP A 74 -14.51 -9.83 19.74
N TYR A 75 -13.60 -8.87 19.59
CA TYR A 75 -12.27 -9.12 19.04
C TYR A 75 -11.21 -8.92 20.12
N ASP A 76 -10.31 -9.90 20.25
CA ASP A 76 -9.11 -9.75 21.09
C ASP A 76 -8.19 -8.68 20.51
N GLU A 77 -8.09 -8.61 19.17
CA GLU A 77 -7.24 -7.65 18.48
C GLU A 77 -7.86 -7.22 17.14
N VAL A 78 -7.78 -5.92 16.85
CA VAL A 78 -8.10 -5.34 15.56
C VAL A 78 -6.85 -4.71 14.94
N ILE A 79 -6.50 -5.16 13.72
CA ILE A 79 -5.33 -4.66 12.99
C ILE A 79 -5.82 -3.95 11.72
N PHE A 80 -5.39 -2.73 11.49
CA PHE A 80 -5.75 -1.94 10.32
C PHE A 80 -4.57 -1.15 9.76
N HIS A 81 -4.62 -0.83 8.49
CA HIS A 81 -3.71 0.15 7.89
C HIS A 81 -4.36 1.53 7.96
N GLY A 82 -3.68 2.56 8.42
CA GLY A 82 -4.23 3.91 8.43
C GLY A 82 -5.61 4.08 9.09
N LEU A 83 -5.93 5.27 9.54
CA LEU A 83 -7.21 5.58 10.18
C LEU A 83 -8.27 5.93 9.14
N SER A 84 -9.44 5.29 9.24
CA SER A 84 -10.61 5.52 8.41
C SER A 84 -11.85 5.79 9.25
N VAL A 85 -12.93 6.26 8.62
CA VAL A 85 -14.23 6.41 9.29
C VAL A 85 -14.72 5.07 9.83
N PHE A 86 -14.48 3.98 9.09
CA PHE A 86 -14.87 2.62 9.51
C PHE A 86 -14.08 2.12 10.71
N SER A 87 -12.76 2.34 10.75
CA SER A 87 -11.96 1.97 11.94
C SER A 87 -12.37 2.78 13.16
N CYS A 88 -12.70 4.06 13.00
CA CYS A 88 -13.25 4.89 14.06
C CYS A 88 -14.59 4.36 14.56
N GLY A 89 -15.48 3.98 13.65
CA GLY A 89 -16.79 3.43 13.99
C GLY A 89 -16.70 2.08 14.70
N LEU A 90 -15.82 1.19 14.24
CA LEU A 90 -15.58 -0.08 14.91
C LEU A 90 -15.02 0.13 16.31
N TYR A 91 -14.05 1.04 16.45
CA TYR A 91 -13.51 1.41 17.74
C TYR A 91 -14.59 1.92 18.69
N PHE A 92 -15.43 2.86 18.23
CA PHE A 92 -16.52 3.39 19.02
C PHE A 92 -17.52 2.31 19.42
N TYR A 93 -17.91 1.46 18.48
CA TYR A 93 -18.88 0.36 18.69
C TYR A 93 -18.39 -0.63 19.75
N LEU A 94 -17.15 -1.12 19.63
CA LEU A 94 -16.58 -2.10 20.58
C LEU A 94 -16.38 -1.46 21.97
N ASN A 95 -15.92 -0.21 22.03
CA ASN A 95 -15.78 0.49 23.31
C ASN A 95 -17.13 0.71 24.02
N LYS A 96 -18.23 0.96 23.27
CA LYS A 96 -19.56 1.08 23.85
C LYS A 96 -20.04 -0.22 24.50
N ARG A 97 -19.57 -1.36 24.00
CA ARG A 97 -19.82 -2.70 24.55
C ARG A 97 -18.90 -3.09 25.70
N ASN A 98 -17.97 -2.21 26.08
CA ASN A 98 -16.92 -2.47 27.06
C ASN A 98 -16.01 -3.66 26.69
N VAL A 99 -15.79 -3.91 25.40
CA VAL A 99 -14.89 -4.95 24.92
C VAL A 99 -13.45 -4.44 25.06
N ASN A 100 -12.62 -5.22 25.73
CA ASN A 100 -11.19 -4.93 25.84
C ASN A 100 -10.45 -5.43 24.61
N THR A 101 -10.48 -4.65 23.53
CA THR A 101 -9.86 -4.99 22.26
C THR A 101 -8.50 -4.30 22.15
N LYS A 102 -7.45 -5.05 21.83
CA LYS A 102 -6.16 -4.50 21.46
C LYS A 102 -6.23 -3.89 20.06
N TRP A 103 -5.69 -2.68 19.91
CA TRP A 103 -5.70 -1.96 18.64
C TRP A 103 -4.29 -1.89 18.07
N SER A 104 -4.12 -2.38 16.87
CA SER A 104 -2.83 -2.43 16.18
C SER A 104 -2.95 -1.85 14.77
N SER A 105 -1.85 -1.34 14.26
CA SER A 105 -1.76 -0.87 12.88
C SER A 105 -0.58 -1.51 12.16
N TYR A 106 -0.56 -1.44 10.84
CA TYR A 106 0.57 -1.91 10.04
C TYR A 106 0.91 -0.91 8.93
N GLU A 107 2.12 -1.03 8.40
CA GLU A 107 2.59 -0.19 7.30
C GLU A 107 1.84 -0.48 6.00
N GLU A 108 1.61 0.57 5.20
CA GLU A 108 1.01 0.49 3.88
C GLU A 108 2.04 0.72 2.75
N GLY A 109 3.20 1.23 3.07
CA GLY A 109 4.23 1.54 2.10
C GLY A 109 5.22 2.60 2.59
N ILE A 110 6.05 3.13 1.70
CA ILE A 110 7.19 3.99 2.01
C ILE A 110 6.83 5.19 2.91
N LEU A 111 5.67 5.83 2.69
CA LEU A 111 5.25 6.97 3.52
C LEU A 111 4.88 6.59 4.95
N SER A 112 4.66 5.31 5.21
CA SER A 112 4.34 4.83 6.56
C SER A 112 5.48 4.99 7.55
N TYR A 113 6.71 5.17 7.07
CA TYR A 113 7.88 5.35 7.92
C TYR A 113 8.05 6.77 8.47
N ASP A 114 7.54 7.77 7.75
CA ASP A 114 7.73 9.18 8.11
C ASP A 114 6.64 9.76 9.00
N THR A 115 5.42 9.26 8.88
CA THR A 115 4.28 9.89 9.51
C THR A 115 3.71 9.06 10.65
N ASP A 116 3.07 9.77 11.59
CA ASP A 116 2.04 9.17 12.42
C ASP A 116 0.96 8.55 11.54
N LEU A 117 0.12 7.72 12.14
CA LEU A 117 -0.97 7.08 11.44
C LEU A 117 -1.74 8.07 10.55
N PRO A 118 -1.78 7.83 9.24
CA PRO A 118 -2.50 8.71 8.34
C PRO A 118 -3.98 8.69 8.72
N GLY A 119 -4.58 9.87 8.81
CA GLY A 119 -6.00 10.04 9.04
C GLY A 119 -6.49 11.27 8.30
N GLY A 120 -7.47 11.11 7.41
CA GLY A 120 -8.06 12.20 6.64
C GLY A 120 -8.79 13.22 7.52
N LYS A 121 -9.31 14.29 6.89
CA LYS A 121 -10.09 15.34 7.58
C LYS A 121 -11.28 14.77 8.36
N SER A 122 -11.95 13.75 7.82
CA SER A 122 -13.07 13.06 8.47
C SER A 122 -12.69 12.40 9.79
N VAL A 123 -11.52 11.75 9.84
CA VAL A 123 -10.99 11.14 11.07
C VAL A 123 -10.64 12.22 12.11
N LYS A 124 -10.02 13.32 11.69
CA LYS A 124 -9.72 14.44 12.60
C LYS A 124 -11.00 15.03 13.22
N MET A 125 -12.07 15.12 12.42
CA MET A 125 -13.36 15.58 12.91
C MET A 125 -13.98 14.60 13.92
N LEU A 126 -13.96 13.30 13.65
CA LEU A 126 -14.42 12.28 14.60
C LEU A 126 -13.58 12.27 15.88
N ASP A 127 -12.25 12.40 15.78
CA ASP A 127 -11.36 12.53 16.93
C ASP A 127 -11.73 13.74 17.82
N ALA A 128 -12.12 14.87 17.21
CA ALA A 128 -12.57 16.05 17.94
C ALA A 128 -13.90 15.78 18.68
N VAL A 129 -14.86 15.16 17.98
CA VAL A 129 -16.16 14.80 18.58
C VAL A 129 -15.97 13.80 19.73
N PHE A 130 -15.16 12.76 19.55
CA PHE A 130 -14.85 11.79 20.61
C PHE A 130 -14.22 12.48 21.83
N SER A 131 -13.33 13.46 21.62
CA SER A 131 -12.74 14.23 22.72
C SER A 131 -13.77 15.03 23.50
N ILE A 132 -14.73 15.67 22.80
CA ILE A 132 -15.85 16.40 23.44
C ILE A 132 -16.72 15.44 24.26
N MET A 133 -16.92 14.20 23.77
CA MET A 133 -17.66 13.16 24.48
C MET A 133 -16.87 12.49 25.62
N GLY A 134 -15.68 12.97 25.94
CA GLY A 134 -14.80 12.37 26.96
C GLY A 134 -14.25 10.98 26.56
N LYS A 135 -14.29 10.63 25.29
CA LYS A 135 -13.80 9.34 24.79
C LYS A 135 -12.35 9.46 24.28
N LYS A 136 -11.55 8.43 24.51
CA LYS A 136 -10.19 8.34 23.98
C LYS A 136 -10.22 8.31 22.45
N LYS A 137 -9.34 9.06 21.81
CA LYS A 137 -9.17 9.02 20.33
C LYS A 137 -8.61 7.66 19.93
N ILE A 138 -9.05 7.13 18.80
CA ILE A 138 -8.57 5.84 18.29
C ILE A 138 -7.05 5.82 18.14
N ARG A 139 -6.43 6.90 17.62
CA ARG A 139 -4.97 7.00 17.48
C ARG A 139 -4.19 6.82 18.77
N ASN A 140 -4.79 7.21 19.92
CA ASN A 140 -4.21 7.08 21.24
C ASN A 140 -4.50 5.70 21.87
N ALA A 141 -5.36 4.89 21.24
CA ALA A 141 -5.67 3.54 21.65
C ALA A 141 -4.77 2.49 20.97
N ILE A 142 -4.01 2.89 19.95
CA ILE A 142 -3.12 1.96 19.26
C ILE A 142 -1.98 1.59 20.19
N GLU A 143 -1.75 0.30 20.31
CA GLU A 143 -0.75 -0.29 21.18
C GLU A 143 0.46 -0.79 20.39
N GLN A 144 0.24 -1.30 19.17
CA GLN A 144 1.31 -1.83 18.33
C GLN A 144 1.25 -1.32 16.89
N TYR A 145 2.42 -1.15 16.30
CA TYR A 145 2.59 -0.82 14.90
C TYR A 145 3.53 -1.83 14.23
N TYR A 146 2.99 -2.60 13.31
CA TYR A 146 3.73 -3.62 12.57
C TYR A 146 4.39 -3.02 11.33
N CYS A 147 5.71 -3.20 11.18
CA CYS A 147 6.44 -2.75 9.99
C CYS A 147 7.62 -3.68 9.66
N VAL A 148 8.09 -3.61 8.42
CA VAL A 148 9.22 -4.41 7.92
C VAL A 148 10.55 -3.92 8.51
N PHE A 149 10.71 -2.58 8.61
CA PHE A 149 11.92 -1.91 9.09
C PHE A 149 11.62 -1.08 10.35
N PRO A 150 11.55 -1.70 11.55
CA PRO A 150 11.24 -0.99 12.80
C PRO A 150 12.16 0.19 13.07
N GLU A 151 13.44 0.06 12.74
CA GLU A 151 14.48 1.04 12.95
C GLU A 151 14.31 2.32 12.12
N LEU A 152 13.63 2.23 10.98
CA LEU A 152 13.34 3.37 10.10
C LEU A 152 12.06 4.11 10.50
N LYS A 153 11.19 3.48 11.31
CA LYS A 153 9.94 4.09 11.72
C LYS A 153 10.17 5.28 12.64
N ARG A 154 9.90 6.47 12.12
CA ARG A 154 10.02 7.71 12.90
C ARG A 154 8.80 7.89 13.80
N ARG A 155 9.07 8.30 15.02
CA ARG A 155 8.04 8.73 15.98
C ARG A 155 7.99 10.24 15.94
N SER A 156 6.96 10.83 15.35
CA SER A 156 6.86 12.27 15.20
C SER A 156 6.45 13.00 16.49
N ASN A 157 5.87 12.30 17.47
CA ASN A 157 5.43 12.89 18.73
C ASN A 157 5.75 12.02 19.94
N LYS A 158 6.20 12.65 21.01
CA LYS A 158 6.41 12.01 22.33
C LYS A 158 5.13 11.38 22.93
N SER A 159 3.95 11.69 22.35
CA SER A 159 2.66 11.15 22.79
C SER A 159 2.30 9.78 22.21
N ASN A 160 3.02 9.31 21.21
CA ASN A 160 2.75 8.00 20.61
C ASN A 160 3.46 6.91 21.42
N THR A 161 2.67 6.18 22.22
CA THR A 161 3.14 5.13 23.14
C THR A 161 3.12 3.74 22.55
N TRP A 162 2.81 3.60 21.25
CA TRP A 162 2.74 2.32 20.56
C TRP A 162 4.11 1.64 20.46
N GLU A 163 4.10 0.35 20.63
CA GLU A 163 5.25 -0.50 20.38
C GLU A 163 5.44 -0.67 18.87
N ILE A 164 6.67 -0.54 18.39
CA ILE A 164 6.99 -0.85 17.00
C ILE A 164 7.42 -2.31 16.95
N VAL A 165 6.70 -3.11 16.15
CA VAL A 165 6.89 -4.55 16.05
C VAL A 165 7.33 -4.91 14.64
N LYS A 166 8.43 -5.66 14.52
CA LYS A 166 8.87 -6.19 13.23
C LYS A 166 7.83 -7.18 12.69
N ILE A 167 7.41 -7.01 11.44
CA ILE A 167 6.64 -8.04 10.75
C ILE A 167 7.56 -9.28 10.62
N PRO A 168 7.13 -10.47 11.07
CA PRO A 168 7.94 -11.66 10.94
C PRO A 168 8.39 -11.91 9.52
N ASP A 169 9.64 -12.32 9.35
CA ASP A 169 10.17 -12.67 8.04
C ASP A 169 9.36 -13.83 7.45
N PHE A 170 8.82 -13.61 6.26
CA PHE A 170 8.13 -14.66 5.53
C PHE A 170 9.14 -15.58 4.84
N ASN A 171 8.90 -16.86 4.90
CA ASN A 171 9.56 -17.78 3.97
C ASN A 171 8.85 -17.70 2.60
N TYR A 172 9.26 -16.75 1.78
CA TYR A 172 8.71 -16.54 0.43
C TYR A 172 9.02 -17.68 -0.53
N ASN A 173 9.94 -18.57 -0.20
CA ASN A 173 10.19 -19.79 -0.94
C ASN A 173 9.16 -20.88 -0.62
N ASN A 174 8.29 -20.64 0.36
CA ASN A 174 7.19 -21.54 0.66
C ASN A 174 6.15 -21.48 -0.47
N GLY A 175 6.09 -22.53 -1.28
CA GLY A 175 5.14 -22.67 -2.39
C GLY A 175 3.69 -22.41 -1.97
N ARG A 176 3.29 -22.86 -0.77
CA ARG A 176 1.95 -22.65 -0.24
C ARG A 176 1.55 -21.16 -0.16
N ILE A 177 2.46 -20.27 0.24
CA ILE A 177 2.15 -18.82 0.30
C ILE A 177 1.95 -18.28 -1.12
N ARG A 178 2.80 -18.67 -2.07
CA ARG A 178 2.66 -18.28 -3.48
C ARG A 178 1.34 -18.77 -4.06
N ASP A 179 0.98 -20.03 -3.81
CA ASP A 179 -0.28 -20.62 -4.30
C ASP A 179 -1.50 -19.87 -3.75
N ILE A 180 -1.49 -19.51 -2.45
CA ILE A 180 -2.56 -18.71 -1.84
C ILE A 180 -2.65 -17.32 -2.49
N LEU A 181 -1.52 -16.64 -2.69
CA LEU A 181 -1.49 -15.32 -3.31
C LEU A 181 -1.97 -15.41 -4.76
N ALA A 182 -1.50 -16.40 -5.52
CA ALA A 182 -1.95 -16.63 -6.90
C ALA A 182 -3.46 -16.87 -6.96
N LEU A 183 -4.00 -17.72 -6.07
CA LEU A 183 -5.44 -17.98 -5.98
C LEU A 183 -6.24 -16.72 -5.65
N VAL A 184 -5.84 -15.98 -4.60
CA VAL A 184 -6.59 -14.80 -4.11
C VAL A 184 -6.60 -13.69 -5.16
N PHE A 185 -5.48 -13.46 -5.83
CA PHE A 185 -5.37 -12.41 -6.86
C PHE A 185 -5.70 -12.89 -8.27
N ASP A 186 -6.07 -14.18 -8.46
CA ASP A 186 -6.29 -14.78 -9.78
C ASP A 186 -5.10 -14.58 -10.71
N PHE A 187 -3.95 -14.79 -10.12
CA PHE A 187 -2.71 -14.55 -10.81
C PHE A 187 -2.39 -15.72 -11.73
N ALA A 188 -2.33 -15.45 -13.03
CA ALA A 188 -1.69 -16.32 -14.00
C ALA A 188 -0.29 -15.81 -14.30
N ASP A 189 0.68 -16.71 -14.36
CA ASP A 189 2.03 -16.34 -14.75
C ASP A 189 2.04 -15.68 -16.12
N MET A 190 2.78 -14.59 -16.26
CA MET A 190 2.85 -13.79 -17.46
C MET A 190 4.28 -13.76 -17.97
N ASP A 191 4.48 -14.23 -19.19
CA ASP A 191 5.77 -14.10 -19.88
C ASP A 191 6.01 -12.65 -20.29
N ILE A 192 6.75 -11.91 -19.46
CA ILE A 192 7.14 -10.52 -19.74
C ILE A 192 8.41 -10.55 -20.59
N LYS A 193 8.28 -10.34 -21.91
CA LYS A 193 9.40 -10.36 -22.85
C LYS A 193 10.30 -9.13 -22.72
N GLN A 194 9.73 -7.96 -22.38
CA GLN A 194 10.43 -6.70 -22.27
C GLN A 194 11.48 -6.72 -21.14
N LYS A 195 12.66 -6.16 -21.40
CA LYS A 195 13.69 -6.01 -20.39
C LYS A 195 13.33 -4.96 -19.34
N TYR A 196 12.68 -3.85 -19.75
CA TYR A 196 12.39 -2.70 -18.90
C TYR A 196 10.90 -2.65 -18.55
N ILE A 197 10.61 -2.48 -17.26
CA ILE A 197 9.24 -2.36 -16.74
C ILE A 197 9.13 -1.03 -16.01
N PHE A 198 8.28 -0.13 -16.50
CA PHE A 198 8.05 1.16 -15.87
C PHE A 198 6.77 1.13 -15.04
N PHE A 199 6.88 1.52 -13.77
CA PHE A 199 5.74 1.65 -12.85
C PHE A 199 5.26 3.08 -12.82
N THR A 200 4.02 3.31 -13.27
CA THR A 200 3.42 4.63 -13.21
C THR A 200 2.88 4.96 -11.82
N SER A 201 2.62 6.24 -11.58
CA SER A 201 2.00 6.75 -10.37
C SER A 201 0.55 7.18 -10.62
N SER A 202 -0.13 7.65 -9.59
CA SER A 202 -1.43 8.31 -9.69
C SER A 202 -1.33 9.84 -9.63
N SER A 203 -0.14 10.40 -9.80
CA SER A 203 0.15 11.82 -9.52
C SER A 203 -0.72 12.78 -10.31
N ASP A 204 -0.93 12.55 -11.60
CA ASP A 204 -1.76 13.38 -12.46
C ASP A 204 -3.23 13.34 -12.01
N TRP A 205 -3.73 12.15 -11.69
CA TRP A 205 -5.08 11.96 -11.16
C TRP A 205 -5.28 12.61 -9.79
N ASP A 206 -4.24 12.58 -8.95
CA ASP A 206 -4.26 13.19 -7.62
C ASP A 206 -4.05 14.73 -7.68
N GLY A 207 -4.00 15.32 -8.87
CA GLY A 207 -3.81 16.76 -9.07
C GLY A 207 -2.39 17.26 -8.76
N ARG A 208 -1.41 16.38 -8.87
CA ARG A 208 0.00 16.66 -8.61
C ARG A 208 0.91 16.28 -9.79
N PRO A 209 0.63 16.80 -10.99
CA PRO A 209 1.38 16.43 -12.19
C PRO A 209 2.85 16.87 -12.11
N TYR A 210 3.74 16.02 -12.55
CA TYR A 210 5.17 16.31 -12.66
C TYR A 210 5.79 15.89 -14.01
N GLY A 211 4.95 15.49 -14.98
CA GLY A 211 5.40 15.12 -16.32
C GLY A 211 5.86 13.66 -16.42
N GLU A 212 5.18 12.73 -15.74
CA GLU A 212 5.52 11.30 -15.78
C GLU A 212 5.40 10.71 -17.18
N LYS A 213 4.34 11.10 -17.93
CA LYS A 213 4.13 10.63 -19.31
C LYS A 213 5.29 11.03 -20.23
N GLU A 214 5.75 12.28 -20.16
CA GLU A 214 6.91 12.76 -20.92
C GLU A 214 8.18 12.00 -20.53
N MET A 215 8.32 11.65 -19.26
CA MET A 215 9.45 10.84 -18.78
C MET A 215 9.41 9.44 -19.40
N VAL A 216 8.26 8.78 -19.42
CA VAL A 216 8.08 7.47 -20.06
C VAL A 216 8.46 7.52 -21.54
N LEU A 217 8.05 8.55 -22.27
CA LEU A 217 8.39 8.70 -23.68
C LEU A 217 9.90 8.88 -23.90
N LYS A 218 10.59 9.62 -23.03
CA LYS A 218 12.06 9.76 -23.07
C LYS A 218 12.76 8.44 -22.78
N ILE A 219 12.27 7.67 -21.80
CA ILE A 219 12.81 6.34 -21.51
C ILE A 219 12.65 5.44 -22.73
N ALA A 220 11.48 5.43 -23.38
CA ALA A 220 11.25 4.64 -24.59
C ALA A 220 12.21 5.01 -25.74
N ASP A 221 12.58 6.31 -25.87
CA ASP A 221 13.58 6.73 -26.87
C ASP A 221 15.00 6.21 -26.58
N ILE A 222 15.30 5.99 -25.30
CA ILE A 222 16.62 5.56 -24.85
C ILE A 222 16.76 4.05 -24.93
N VAL A 223 15.76 3.30 -24.49
CA VAL A 223 15.84 1.82 -24.36
C VAL A 223 15.16 1.06 -25.52
N GLY A 224 14.42 1.76 -26.38
CA GLY A 224 13.56 1.18 -27.41
C GLY A 224 12.15 0.87 -26.87
N SER A 225 11.13 1.29 -27.61
CA SER A 225 9.73 1.08 -27.20
C SER A 225 9.38 -0.41 -27.08
N GLU A 226 9.96 -1.23 -27.92
CA GLU A 226 9.76 -2.69 -27.94
C GLU A 226 10.34 -3.39 -26.70
N ASN A 227 11.30 -2.76 -26.04
CA ASN A 227 11.96 -3.27 -24.85
C ASN A 227 11.31 -2.77 -23.55
N LEU A 228 10.32 -1.85 -23.66
CA LEU A 228 9.65 -1.21 -22.53
C LEU A 228 8.20 -1.69 -22.42
N ILE A 229 7.79 -2.07 -21.20
CA ILE A 229 6.40 -2.32 -20.85
C ILE A 229 5.99 -1.45 -19.66
N ILE A 230 4.76 -0.95 -19.69
CA ILE A 230 4.22 -0.10 -18.63
C ILE A 230 3.34 -0.92 -17.69
N LYS A 231 3.68 -0.95 -16.40
CA LYS A 231 2.77 -1.37 -15.35
C LYS A 231 2.03 -0.16 -14.80
N LYS A 232 0.79 0.01 -15.22
CA LYS A 232 -0.02 1.15 -14.80
C LYS A 232 -0.42 1.05 -13.33
N HIS A 233 -0.35 2.19 -12.63
CA HIS A 233 -1.04 2.34 -11.36
C HIS A 233 -2.56 2.24 -11.60
N PRO A 234 -3.36 1.60 -10.72
CA PRO A 234 -4.82 1.43 -10.94
C PRO A 234 -5.59 2.72 -11.19
N ARG A 235 -5.09 3.86 -10.72
CA ARG A 235 -5.70 5.20 -10.92
C ARG A 235 -5.07 5.99 -12.06
N ASP A 236 -4.04 5.46 -12.71
CA ASP A 236 -3.43 6.12 -13.87
C ASP A 236 -4.31 5.93 -15.11
N LYS A 237 -4.78 7.05 -15.67
CA LYS A 237 -5.62 7.10 -16.86
C LYS A 237 -4.87 7.54 -18.11
N ASN A 238 -3.57 7.79 -18.02
CA ASN A 238 -2.77 8.16 -19.17
C ASN A 238 -2.74 7.04 -20.21
N GLU A 239 -2.77 7.45 -21.49
CA GLU A 239 -2.59 6.56 -22.63
C GLU A 239 -1.11 6.58 -23.06
N TYR A 240 -0.52 5.38 -23.18
CA TYR A 240 0.90 5.17 -23.53
C TYR A 240 1.08 4.55 -24.93
N SER A 241 -0.01 4.42 -25.70
CA SER A 241 0.01 3.88 -27.08
C SER A 241 0.85 4.72 -28.07
N LEU A 242 1.17 5.96 -27.70
CA LEU A 242 2.16 6.77 -28.40
C LEU A 242 3.50 6.00 -28.41
N LYS A 243 4.08 5.81 -29.62
CA LYS A 243 5.32 5.07 -29.86
C LYS A 243 5.22 3.53 -29.66
N ASN A 244 4.03 2.96 -29.77
CA ASN A 244 3.81 1.51 -29.65
C ASN A 244 4.32 0.89 -28.33
N ILE A 245 4.32 1.66 -27.25
CA ILE A 245 4.72 1.15 -25.93
C ILE A 245 3.63 0.20 -25.41
N THR A 246 4.01 -1.01 -25.05
CA THR A 246 3.09 -2.01 -24.50
C THR A 246 2.70 -1.65 -23.06
N THR A 247 1.42 -1.80 -22.74
CA THR A 247 0.92 -1.71 -21.37
C THR A 247 0.60 -3.11 -20.85
N MET A 248 1.07 -3.43 -19.66
CA MET A 248 0.81 -4.71 -19.00
C MET A 248 -0.67 -4.81 -18.63
N ASN A 249 -1.32 -5.88 -19.10
CA ASN A 249 -2.66 -6.25 -18.63
C ASN A 249 -2.51 -6.97 -17.27
N SER A 250 -2.58 -6.24 -16.19
CA SER A 250 -2.38 -6.77 -14.84
C SER A 250 -3.66 -6.86 -14.01
N ASP A 251 -4.82 -6.51 -14.59
CA ASP A 251 -6.17 -6.60 -13.97
C ASP A 251 -6.23 -6.22 -12.47
N GLY A 252 -5.42 -5.23 -12.07
CA GLY A 252 -5.32 -4.79 -10.70
C GLY A 252 -4.42 -5.64 -9.79
N VAL A 253 -3.75 -6.66 -10.31
CA VAL A 253 -2.79 -7.47 -9.54
C VAL A 253 -1.61 -6.60 -9.09
N PRO A 254 -1.29 -6.54 -7.79
CA PRO A 254 -0.13 -5.83 -7.28
C PRO A 254 1.19 -6.39 -7.84
N TRP A 255 2.19 -5.53 -8.03
CA TRP A 255 3.50 -5.99 -8.52
C TRP A 255 4.17 -6.99 -7.59
N GLU A 256 3.93 -6.85 -6.31
CA GLU A 256 4.43 -7.75 -5.28
C GLU A 256 4.06 -9.22 -5.57
N ILE A 257 2.87 -9.45 -6.13
CA ILE A 257 2.44 -10.79 -6.52
C ILE A 257 3.24 -11.29 -7.74
N PHE A 258 3.45 -10.44 -8.74
CA PHE A 258 4.29 -10.78 -9.89
C PHE A 258 5.71 -11.15 -9.44
N GLN A 259 6.32 -10.33 -8.60
CA GLN A 259 7.70 -10.56 -8.14
C GLN A 259 7.83 -11.81 -7.24
N LEU A 260 6.77 -12.17 -6.51
CA LEU A 260 6.74 -13.39 -5.69
C LEU A 260 6.46 -14.65 -6.50
N CYS A 261 5.61 -14.58 -7.51
CA CYS A 261 5.08 -15.74 -8.22
C CYS A 261 5.76 -15.99 -9.56
N SER A 262 6.34 -14.97 -10.22
CA SER A 262 7.01 -15.08 -11.52
C SER A 262 8.53 -14.94 -11.42
N ASP A 263 9.23 -15.36 -12.47
CA ASP A 263 10.64 -15.05 -12.64
C ASP A 263 10.80 -13.66 -13.27
N VAL A 264 11.41 -12.76 -12.51
CA VAL A 264 11.74 -11.39 -12.95
C VAL A 264 13.25 -11.18 -13.11
N ALA A 265 14.03 -12.26 -13.14
CA ALA A 265 15.48 -12.17 -13.31
C ALA A 265 15.84 -11.43 -14.60
N GLY A 266 16.87 -10.60 -14.53
CA GLY A 266 17.36 -9.81 -15.66
C GLY A 266 16.46 -8.64 -16.10
N LYS A 267 15.32 -8.42 -15.42
CA LYS A 267 14.47 -7.25 -15.66
C LYS A 267 15.03 -6.01 -14.98
N VAL A 268 14.72 -4.85 -15.55
CA VAL A 268 15.02 -3.53 -14.99
C VAL A 268 13.70 -2.85 -14.62
N LEU A 269 13.47 -2.68 -13.35
CA LEU A 269 12.24 -2.13 -12.75
C LEU A 269 12.42 -0.63 -12.54
N ILE A 270 11.72 0.20 -13.29
CA ILE A 270 11.90 1.65 -13.30
C ILE A 270 10.69 2.34 -12.70
N THR A 271 10.90 3.29 -11.82
CA THR A 271 9.82 4.15 -11.32
C THR A 271 10.34 5.53 -10.94
N VAL A 272 9.43 6.49 -10.90
CA VAL A 272 9.79 7.77 -10.28
C VAL A 272 9.89 7.58 -8.76
N ASP A 273 8.86 7.04 -8.10
CA ASP A 273 8.81 6.96 -6.63
C ASP A 273 7.92 5.84 -6.09
N SER A 274 7.55 4.84 -6.89
CA SER A 274 6.75 3.73 -6.40
C SER A 274 7.57 2.77 -5.54
N GLY A 275 7.06 2.42 -4.37
CA GLY A 275 7.69 1.43 -3.49
C GLY A 275 7.42 -0.02 -3.85
N SER A 276 6.65 -0.28 -4.90
CA SER A 276 6.11 -1.62 -5.21
C SER A 276 7.16 -2.72 -5.30
N PHE A 277 8.33 -2.45 -5.86
CA PHE A 277 9.38 -3.48 -5.94
C PHE A 277 10.33 -3.48 -4.74
N LEU A 278 10.42 -2.39 -3.99
CA LEU A 278 11.38 -2.24 -2.90
C LEU A 278 11.05 -3.19 -1.74
N SER A 279 9.81 -3.23 -1.32
CA SER A 279 9.35 -4.06 -0.20
C SER A 279 9.63 -5.54 -0.45
N VAL A 280 9.33 -6.03 -1.65
CA VAL A 280 9.56 -7.44 -1.99
C VAL A 280 11.03 -7.74 -2.16
N SER A 281 11.80 -6.85 -2.82
CA SER A 281 13.25 -7.03 -3.01
C SER A 281 14.01 -7.05 -1.68
N ALA A 282 13.51 -6.32 -0.67
CA ALA A 282 14.10 -6.34 0.67
C ALA A 282 13.92 -7.68 1.41
N ILE A 283 12.90 -8.47 1.01
CA ILE A 283 12.51 -9.70 1.67
C ILE A 283 12.94 -10.93 0.85
N LYS A 284 12.78 -10.86 -0.47
CA LYS A 284 13.17 -11.92 -1.41
C LYS A 284 14.28 -11.36 -2.30
N GLU A 285 15.45 -11.98 -2.26
CA GLU A 285 16.49 -11.68 -3.24
C GLU A 285 15.93 -11.90 -4.64
N SER A 286 15.98 -10.84 -5.43
CA SER A 286 15.54 -10.82 -6.82
C SER A 286 16.72 -10.44 -7.68
N ASN A 287 16.96 -11.18 -8.76
CA ASN A 287 17.96 -10.83 -9.76
C ASN A 287 17.46 -9.72 -10.73
N ALA A 288 16.36 -9.05 -10.40
CA ALA A 288 15.92 -7.86 -11.09
C ALA A 288 16.62 -6.62 -10.53
N LYS A 289 16.97 -5.69 -11.42
CA LYS A 289 17.54 -4.39 -11.01
C LYS A 289 16.41 -3.39 -10.79
N GLY A 290 16.47 -2.61 -9.71
CA GLY A 290 15.51 -1.56 -9.40
C GLY A 290 16.09 -0.17 -9.67
N VAL A 291 15.30 0.74 -10.24
CA VAL A 291 15.77 2.08 -10.59
C VAL A 291 14.75 3.12 -10.18
N PHE A 292 15.13 4.00 -9.28
CA PHE A 292 14.40 5.22 -8.95
C PHE A 292 14.95 6.40 -9.75
N ILE A 293 14.04 7.15 -10.40
CA ILE A 293 14.41 8.30 -11.24
C ILE A 293 13.82 9.63 -10.76
N PHE A 294 13.37 9.71 -9.50
CA PHE A 294 12.78 10.95 -8.96
C PHE A 294 13.73 12.17 -9.01
N PRO A 295 15.07 12.05 -8.98
CA PRO A 295 15.93 13.23 -9.11
C PRO A 295 15.73 13.98 -10.41
N MET A 296 15.36 13.30 -11.49
CA MET A 296 15.18 13.89 -12.82
C MET A 296 13.94 14.79 -12.95
N VAL A 297 13.02 14.69 -12.01
CA VAL A 297 11.79 15.47 -11.95
C VAL A 297 11.65 16.24 -10.64
N GLN A 298 12.77 16.38 -9.90
CA GLN A 298 12.79 16.96 -8.57
C GLN A 298 12.24 18.39 -8.55
N ASP A 299 12.61 19.25 -9.51
CA ASP A 299 12.16 20.63 -9.57
C ASP A 299 10.65 20.73 -9.72
N LYS A 300 10.03 19.85 -10.52
CA LYS A 300 8.57 19.80 -10.70
C LYS A 300 7.85 19.24 -9.47
N ARG A 301 8.51 18.41 -8.67
CA ARG A 301 7.99 17.72 -7.49
C ARG A 301 8.20 18.49 -6.19
N ALA A 302 9.22 19.34 -6.11
CA ALA A 302 9.59 20.07 -4.89
C ALA A 302 8.46 20.91 -4.27
N LYS A 303 7.54 21.38 -5.08
CA LYS A 303 6.33 22.11 -4.62
C LYS A 303 5.33 21.25 -3.83
N TYR A 304 5.47 19.94 -3.86
CA TYR A 304 4.58 19.00 -3.18
C TYR A 304 5.31 18.32 -2.03
N GLU A 305 5.03 18.71 -0.82
CA GLU A 305 5.68 18.18 0.40
C GLU A 305 5.63 16.66 0.49
N CYS A 306 4.54 16.02 0.02
CA CYS A 306 4.41 14.57 0.03
C CYS A 306 5.46 13.87 -0.85
N PHE A 307 5.87 14.47 -1.97
CA PHE A 307 6.93 13.90 -2.80
C PHE A 307 8.31 14.10 -2.17
N VAL A 308 8.57 15.28 -1.62
CA VAL A 308 9.85 15.54 -0.91
C VAL A 308 10.05 14.53 0.23
N ARG A 309 9.00 14.27 1.01
CA ARG A 309 9.06 13.26 2.08
C ARG A 309 9.25 11.85 1.54
N ARG A 310 8.54 11.49 0.44
CA ARG A 310 8.67 10.17 -0.18
C ARG A 310 10.07 9.94 -0.72
N ASP A 311 10.64 10.90 -1.43
CA ASP A 311 12.00 10.83 -1.99
C ASP A 311 13.04 10.65 -0.87
N LYS A 312 12.86 11.36 0.25
CA LYS A 312 13.70 11.19 1.43
C LYS A 312 13.57 9.78 2.04
N ASN A 313 12.36 9.28 2.19
CA ASN A 313 12.14 7.94 2.75
C ASN A 313 12.72 6.84 1.86
N ILE A 314 12.64 6.99 0.53
CA ILE A 314 13.28 6.06 -0.41
C ILE A 314 14.78 6.02 -0.17
N ARG A 315 15.43 7.18 -0.06
CA ARG A 315 16.89 7.26 0.24
C ARG A 315 17.22 6.58 1.57
N ASP A 316 16.53 6.97 2.64
CA ASP A 316 16.76 6.43 3.99
C ASP A 316 16.62 4.88 4.02
N ILE A 317 15.60 4.33 3.31
CA ILE A 317 15.38 2.88 3.22
C ILE A 317 16.50 2.22 2.41
N LEU A 318 16.87 2.79 1.26
CA LEU A 318 17.94 2.22 0.43
C LEU A 318 19.28 2.26 1.15
N ASP A 319 19.64 3.37 1.79
CA ASP A 319 20.88 3.49 2.56
C ASP A 319 20.94 2.43 3.66
N HIS A 320 19.81 2.21 4.36
CA HIS A 320 19.71 1.15 5.36
C HIS A 320 19.89 -0.26 4.77
N LEU A 321 19.18 -0.57 3.66
CA LEU A 321 19.29 -1.86 2.99
C LEU A 321 20.71 -2.10 2.42
N HIS A 322 21.32 -1.09 1.83
CA HIS A 322 22.67 -1.18 1.33
C HIS A 322 23.69 -1.41 2.46
N ALA A 323 23.53 -0.75 3.60
CA ALA A 323 24.33 -1.01 4.79
C ALA A 323 24.22 -2.47 5.28
N MET A 324 23.05 -3.08 5.10
CA MET A 324 22.81 -4.51 5.38
C MET A 324 23.27 -5.44 4.24
N ARG A 325 23.91 -4.93 3.19
CA ARG A 325 24.26 -5.65 1.96
C ARG A 325 23.07 -6.27 1.23
N LYS A 326 21.88 -5.66 1.36
CA LYS A 326 20.66 -6.05 0.66
C LYS A 326 20.35 -5.06 -0.46
N CYS A 327 19.62 -5.51 -1.49
CA CYS A 327 19.12 -4.66 -2.58
C CYS A 327 20.24 -3.84 -3.28
N GLN A 328 21.44 -4.38 -3.40
CA GLN A 328 22.58 -3.68 -4.03
C GLN A 328 22.32 -3.31 -5.50
N ASP A 329 21.39 -4.04 -6.15
CA ASP A 329 20.94 -3.79 -7.52
C ASP A 329 19.81 -2.76 -7.62
N ILE A 330 19.45 -2.08 -6.52
CA ILE A 330 18.49 -0.98 -6.53
C ILE A 330 19.22 0.35 -6.43
N LEU A 331 19.04 1.18 -7.46
CA LEU A 331 19.78 2.40 -7.65
C LEU A 331 18.88 3.64 -7.73
N ILE A 332 19.43 4.80 -7.42
CA ILE A 332 18.82 6.11 -7.70
C ILE A 332 19.64 6.75 -8.81
N LEU A 333 19.03 6.98 -9.97
CA LEU A 333 19.68 7.60 -11.11
C LEU A 333 19.33 9.09 -11.22
N SER A 334 20.34 9.87 -11.64
CA SER A 334 20.20 11.29 -11.98
C SER A 334 20.20 11.54 -13.50
N GLU A 335 20.51 10.52 -14.32
CA GLU A 335 20.58 10.61 -15.77
C GLU A 335 19.95 9.37 -16.42
N LEU A 336 19.08 9.59 -17.45
CA LEU A 336 18.38 8.49 -18.12
C LEU A 336 19.30 7.65 -18.98
N GLU A 337 20.36 8.22 -19.53
CA GLU A 337 21.33 7.55 -20.39
C GLU A 337 21.99 6.36 -19.67
N SER A 338 22.12 6.44 -18.37
CA SER A 338 22.62 5.35 -17.53
C SER A 338 21.78 4.07 -17.62
N LEU A 339 20.50 4.16 -18.06
CA LEU A 339 19.67 2.98 -18.28
C LEU A 339 20.24 2.00 -19.32
N LYS A 340 21.02 2.50 -20.28
CA LYS A 340 21.64 1.65 -21.33
C LYS A 340 22.70 0.71 -20.77
N THR A 341 23.30 1.07 -19.66
CA THR A 341 24.43 0.31 -19.04
C THR A 341 23.98 -0.61 -17.92
N ILE A 342 22.72 -0.51 -17.52
CA ILE A 342 22.09 -1.37 -16.51
C ILE A 342 21.57 -2.64 -17.18
#